data_e845c90f063c23a2cafa9aeb28709a31
#
_entry.id   e845c90f063c23a2cafa9aeb28709a31
#
_cell.length_a   1.000
_cell.length_b   1.000
_cell.length_c   1.000
_cell.angle_alpha   90.00
_cell.angle_beta   90.00
_cell.angle_gamma   90.00
#
_symmetry.space_group_name_H-M   'P 1'
#
loop_
_entity.id
_entity.type
_entity.pdbx_description
1 polymer ?
#
loop_
_entity_poly.entity_id
_entity_poly.type
_entity_poly.pdbx_seq_one_letter_code
_entity_poly.pdbx_strand_id
1 'polypeptide(L)'
;MIAVDTAIHLEPDPGRVIVRFFVPGLEDVGPGDSRAAPLIERVLALDESAVRLAVEELRDRSGERWPMLLEIFHAHAATVAARIERSSDELLPMSDERMVLLGASFTHEFAVEGAALCNPSVVLHPDQPDDGTVALLMSVRGIGEGHRSSIGFRVGHVDAEGGVTVAAPGPSPVLAGALPGRHHRSVFERWLGEQHGGHDNAAFVLDPLPDVFDDAQLAERVAALDADAATRRPSGDTIAAVHELTDASYRVVFDPRSHVSERILWPSSRHEQHGMEDARFVE
;
A
#
# COMPACT_ATOMS: atom_id res chain seq x y z
N MET A 1 18.28 -26.40 21.37
CA MET A 1 18.05 -25.85 20.02
C MET A 1 19.39 -25.93 19.32
N ILE A 2 19.48 -26.63 18.18
CA ILE A 2 20.69 -26.69 17.36
C ILE A 2 20.48 -25.71 16.23
N ALA A 3 21.32 -24.69 16.15
CA ALA A 3 21.34 -23.81 15.00
C ALA A 3 22.23 -24.47 13.93
N VAL A 4 21.70 -24.64 12.73
CA VAL A 4 22.46 -25.11 11.57
C VAL A 4 22.67 -23.88 10.69
N ASP A 5 23.93 -23.59 10.38
CA ASP A 5 24.26 -22.56 9.39
C ASP A 5 23.97 -23.13 8.00
N THR A 6 23.01 -22.51 7.31
CA THR A 6 22.71 -22.80 5.92
C THR A 6 23.42 -21.77 5.06
N ALA A 7 24.08 -22.19 3.97
CA ALA A 7 24.72 -21.28 3.03
C ALA A 7 23.73 -20.46 2.17
N ILE A 8 22.51 -20.20 2.70
CA ILE A 8 21.47 -19.45 2.01
C ILE A 8 21.66 -17.98 2.31
N HIS A 9 21.90 -17.20 1.27
CA HIS A 9 21.92 -15.75 1.33
C HIS A 9 20.76 -15.17 0.53
N LEU A 10 19.92 -14.36 1.19
CA LEU A 10 18.90 -13.58 0.52
C LEU A 10 19.47 -12.17 0.29
N GLU A 11 19.65 -11.82 -0.97
CA GLU A 11 20.14 -10.51 -1.35
C GLU A 11 18.98 -9.61 -1.80
N PRO A 12 19.05 -8.29 -1.52
CA PRO A 12 18.09 -7.34 -2.03
C PRO A 12 18.21 -7.22 -3.55
N ASP A 13 17.08 -7.07 -4.22
CA ASP A 13 17.01 -6.88 -5.67
C ASP A 13 16.50 -5.46 -5.99
N PRO A 14 17.39 -4.53 -6.41
CA PRO A 14 16.98 -3.18 -6.79
C PRO A 14 16.14 -3.14 -8.08
N GLY A 15 16.11 -4.22 -8.88
CA GLY A 15 15.25 -4.35 -10.05
C GLY A 15 13.78 -4.63 -9.73
N ARG A 16 13.47 -5.00 -8.49
CA ARG A 16 12.08 -5.18 -8.05
C ARG A 16 11.44 -3.83 -7.71
N VAL A 17 10.78 -3.25 -8.69
CA VAL A 17 10.19 -1.92 -8.62
C VAL A 17 8.66 -1.98 -8.67
N ILE A 18 8.01 -1.08 -7.93
CA ILE A 18 6.58 -0.78 -8.03
C ILE A 18 6.39 0.60 -8.63
N VAL A 19 5.28 0.77 -9.34
CA VAL A 19 4.94 2.04 -9.98
C VAL A 19 3.87 2.75 -9.16
N ARG A 20 4.14 3.99 -8.77
CA ARG A 20 3.24 4.75 -7.90
C ARG A 20 3.05 6.19 -8.35
N PHE A 21 1.90 6.74 -7.99
CA PHE A 21 1.65 8.16 -8.08
C PHE A 21 2.57 8.91 -7.10
N PHE A 22 3.23 9.93 -7.61
CA PHE A 22 4.16 10.75 -6.84
C PHE A 22 3.95 12.24 -7.16
N VAL A 23 3.80 13.04 -6.12
CA VAL A 23 3.71 14.50 -6.27
C VAL A 23 4.93 15.13 -5.63
N PRO A 24 5.82 15.76 -6.42
CA PRO A 24 7.02 16.40 -5.88
C PRO A 24 6.67 17.51 -4.89
N GLY A 25 7.24 17.43 -3.68
CA GLY A 25 7.12 18.47 -2.66
C GLY A 25 5.84 18.44 -1.82
N LEU A 26 5.08 17.31 -1.84
CA LEU A 26 3.90 17.15 -0.98
C LEU A 26 4.20 16.51 0.38
N GLU A 27 5.46 16.33 0.73
CA GLU A 27 5.77 15.64 1.99
C GLU A 27 5.44 16.46 3.23
N ASP A 28 5.25 17.82 3.16
CA ASP A 28 4.84 18.65 4.31
C ASP A 28 4.47 20.10 3.95
N VAL A 29 4.04 20.38 2.71
CA VAL A 29 3.87 21.77 2.26
C VAL A 29 2.40 22.11 2.10
N GLY A 30 1.99 23.24 2.68
CA GLY A 30 0.63 23.78 2.54
C GLY A 30 0.26 24.08 1.06
N PRO A 31 -1.02 24.36 0.79
CA PRO A 31 -1.59 24.38 -0.58
C PRO A 31 -0.97 25.38 -1.57
N GLY A 32 0.02 26.17 -1.16
CA GLY A 32 0.64 27.22 -1.99
C GLY A 32 2.05 26.93 -2.52
N ASP A 33 2.76 25.92 -1.98
CA ASP A 33 4.20 25.71 -2.26
C ASP A 33 4.52 24.40 -2.99
N SER A 34 3.55 23.78 -3.63
CA SER A 34 3.72 22.52 -4.34
C SER A 34 4.60 22.69 -5.59
N ARG A 35 5.67 21.90 -5.72
CA ARG A 35 6.47 21.79 -6.96
C ARG A 35 5.68 21.17 -8.11
N ALA A 36 4.45 20.72 -7.87
CA ALA A 36 3.57 20.17 -8.88
C ALA A 36 3.15 21.23 -9.92
N ALA A 37 2.80 22.45 -9.49
CA ALA A 37 2.34 23.49 -10.40
C ALA A 37 3.38 23.84 -11.49
N PRO A 38 4.65 24.11 -11.19
CA PRO A 38 5.67 24.34 -12.22
C PRO A 38 5.91 23.14 -13.14
N LEU A 39 5.70 21.91 -12.67
CA LEU A 39 5.82 20.72 -13.50
C LEU A 39 4.66 20.64 -14.50
N ILE A 40 3.45 20.88 -14.04
CA ILE A 40 2.25 20.93 -14.87
C ILE A 40 2.38 22.02 -15.94
N GLU A 41 2.75 23.24 -15.54
CA GLU A 41 2.96 24.36 -16.46
C GLU A 41 3.98 24.01 -17.55
N ARG A 42 5.07 23.33 -17.21
CA ARG A 42 6.05 22.87 -18.20
C ARG A 42 5.46 21.88 -19.19
N VAL A 43 4.68 20.91 -18.73
CA VAL A 43 4.02 19.94 -19.62
C VAL A 43 3.00 20.62 -20.53
N LEU A 44 2.24 21.57 -20.00
CA LEU A 44 1.23 22.32 -20.76
C LEU A 44 1.85 23.27 -21.80
N ALA A 45 3.03 23.82 -21.51
CA ALA A 45 3.74 24.76 -22.41
C ALA A 45 4.47 24.07 -23.58
N LEU A 46 4.62 22.74 -23.57
CA LEU A 46 5.22 22.01 -24.69
C LEU A 46 4.34 22.11 -25.94
N ASP A 47 4.95 22.23 -27.12
CA ASP A 47 4.23 22.03 -28.38
C ASP A 47 3.91 20.54 -28.61
N GLU A 48 2.94 20.25 -29.47
CA GLU A 48 2.47 18.88 -29.71
C GLU A 48 3.55 17.99 -30.36
N SER A 49 4.55 18.56 -31.03
CA SER A 49 5.66 17.79 -31.59
C SER A 49 6.63 17.34 -30.50
N ALA A 50 6.91 18.19 -29.52
CA ALA A 50 7.74 17.84 -28.37
C ALA A 50 7.03 16.83 -27.47
N VAL A 51 5.72 16.94 -27.28
CA VAL A 51 4.91 15.98 -26.54
C VAL A 51 4.99 14.59 -27.18
N ARG A 52 4.75 14.48 -28.47
CA ARG A 52 4.84 13.20 -29.19
C ARG A 52 6.21 12.56 -29.08
N LEU A 53 7.28 13.34 -29.29
CA LEU A 53 8.65 12.83 -29.18
C LEU A 53 8.92 12.30 -27.76
N ALA A 54 8.49 13.00 -26.71
CA ALA A 54 8.65 12.56 -25.33
C ALA A 54 7.87 11.27 -25.04
N VAL A 55 6.66 11.12 -25.58
CA VAL A 55 5.85 9.90 -25.41
C VAL A 55 6.45 8.72 -26.19
N GLU A 56 6.98 8.95 -27.41
CA GLU A 56 7.72 7.92 -28.16
C GLU A 56 8.94 7.43 -27.38
N GLU A 57 9.72 8.33 -26.80
CA GLU A 57 10.86 8.01 -25.96
C GLU A 57 10.47 7.23 -24.69
N LEU A 58 9.35 7.59 -24.05
CA LEU A 58 8.80 6.82 -22.94
C LEU A 58 8.40 5.41 -23.35
N ARG A 59 7.74 5.27 -24.50
CA ARG A 59 7.34 3.97 -25.05
C ARG A 59 8.54 3.08 -25.33
N ASP A 60 9.56 3.61 -25.99
CA ASP A 60 10.76 2.86 -26.34
C ASP A 60 11.51 2.36 -25.08
N ARG A 61 11.60 3.21 -24.06
CA ARG A 61 12.21 2.83 -22.78
C ARG A 61 11.37 1.83 -21.97
N SER A 62 10.06 1.86 -22.12
CA SER A 62 9.14 0.97 -21.39
C SER A 62 9.09 -0.44 -21.93
N GLY A 63 9.39 -0.65 -23.23
CA GLY A 63 9.38 -1.94 -23.87
C GLY A 63 8.05 -2.70 -23.67
N GLU A 64 8.13 -3.96 -23.25
CA GLU A 64 6.97 -4.82 -23.02
C GLU A 64 6.04 -4.32 -21.89
N ARG A 65 6.53 -3.45 -21.00
CA ARG A 65 5.74 -2.87 -19.92
C ARG A 65 4.82 -1.73 -20.37
N TRP A 66 4.96 -1.25 -21.64
CA TRP A 66 4.22 -0.11 -22.14
C TRP A 66 2.71 -0.20 -21.97
N PRO A 67 2.01 -1.30 -22.28
CA PRO A 67 0.55 -1.36 -22.13
C PRO A 67 0.09 -1.10 -20.70
N MET A 68 0.77 -1.69 -19.72
CA MET A 68 0.49 -1.50 -18.29
C MET A 68 0.79 -0.06 -17.86
N LEU A 69 1.94 0.50 -18.26
CA LEU A 69 2.34 1.85 -17.89
C LEU A 69 1.44 2.90 -18.52
N LEU A 70 0.93 2.68 -19.71
CA LEU A 70 -0.02 3.56 -20.37
C LEU A 70 -1.30 3.74 -19.54
N GLU A 71 -1.87 2.63 -19.04
CA GLU A 71 -3.05 2.67 -18.17
C GLU A 71 -2.74 3.43 -16.86
N ILE A 72 -1.59 3.19 -16.27
CA ILE A 72 -1.14 3.88 -15.06
C ILE A 72 -0.96 5.39 -15.31
N PHE A 73 -0.35 5.78 -16.41
CA PHE A 73 -0.16 7.18 -16.75
C PHE A 73 -1.49 7.91 -16.92
N HIS A 74 -2.47 7.31 -17.59
CA HIS A 74 -3.81 7.88 -17.69
C HIS A 74 -4.48 8.01 -16.31
N ALA A 75 -4.38 7.01 -15.46
CA ALA A 75 -4.94 7.07 -14.11
C ALA A 75 -4.27 8.15 -13.25
N HIS A 76 -2.94 8.29 -13.36
CA HIS A 76 -2.20 9.32 -12.64
C HIS A 76 -2.52 10.72 -13.17
N ALA A 77 -2.65 10.91 -14.49
CA ALA A 77 -3.09 12.17 -15.07
C ALA A 77 -4.49 12.58 -14.56
N ALA A 78 -5.43 11.63 -14.51
CA ALA A 78 -6.77 11.87 -13.96
C ALA A 78 -6.70 12.28 -12.48
N THR A 79 -5.81 11.65 -11.70
CA THR A 79 -5.58 12.00 -10.29
C THR A 79 -5.00 13.42 -10.14
N VAL A 80 -4.06 13.80 -11.00
CA VAL A 80 -3.53 15.18 -11.06
C VAL A 80 -4.66 16.16 -11.36
N ALA A 81 -5.44 15.90 -12.42
CA ALA A 81 -6.57 16.74 -12.81
C ALA A 81 -7.59 16.95 -11.69
N ALA A 82 -7.95 15.89 -10.97
CA ALA A 82 -8.89 15.96 -9.84
C ALA A 82 -8.37 16.77 -8.64
N ARG A 83 -7.04 16.78 -8.42
CA ARG A 83 -6.43 17.51 -7.29
C ARG A 83 -6.19 18.99 -7.56
N ILE A 84 -6.13 19.36 -8.85
CA ILE A 84 -5.89 20.74 -9.26
C ILE A 84 -7.19 21.53 -9.26
N GLU A 85 -8.24 21.22 -8.58
CA GLU A 85 -9.58 21.84 -8.49
C GLU A 85 -9.71 23.34 -8.92
N ARG A 86 -8.67 23.88 -9.53
CA ARG A 86 -8.65 25.21 -10.17
C ARG A 86 -8.78 25.01 -11.67
N SER A 87 -10.04 25.12 -12.10
CA SER A 87 -10.43 25.17 -13.50
C SER A 87 -10.20 23.89 -14.32
N SER A 88 -11.13 22.95 -14.18
CA SER A 88 -11.38 21.94 -15.23
C SER A 88 -11.49 22.55 -16.64
N ASP A 89 -11.74 23.84 -16.74
CA ASP A 89 -11.82 24.59 -18.01
C ASP A 89 -10.44 24.90 -18.62
N GLU A 90 -9.34 24.87 -17.83
CA GLU A 90 -7.98 25.09 -18.35
C GLU A 90 -7.30 23.78 -18.80
N LEU A 91 -7.86 22.63 -18.45
CA LEU A 91 -7.32 21.32 -18.82
C LEU A 91 -8.02 20.72 -20.06
N LEU A 92 -8.89 21.42 -20.74
CA LEU A 92 -9.64 20.94 -21.91
C LEU A 92 -9.30 21.74 -23.19
N PRO A 93 -9.08 21.08 -24.33
CA PRO A 93 -8.90 19.65 -24.56
C PRO A 93 -7.42 19.27 -24.74
N MET A 94 -6.83 18.54 -23.78
CA MET A 94 -5.48 18.01 -23.99
C MET A 94 -5.51 16.83 -24.98
N SER A 95 -4.45 16.69 -25.79
CA SER A 95 -4.24 15.48 -26.59
C SER A 95 -4.00 14.29 -25.68
N ASP A 96 -4.28 13.07 -26.17
CA ASP A 96 -4.04 11.84 -25.45
C ASP A 96 -2.56 11.70 -25.05
N GLU A 97 -1.66 12.04 -25.97
CA GLU A 97 -0.22 12.03 -25.71
C GLU A 97 0.18 13.00 -24.60
N ARG A 98 -0.46 14.18 -24.52
CA ARG A 98 -0.19 15.14 -23.44
C ARG A 98 -0.69 14.62 -22.10
N MET A 99 -1.84 13.95 -22.07
CA MET A 99 -2.34 13.27 -20.87
C MET A 99 -1.36 12.18 -20.40
N VAL A 100 -0.86 11.37 -21.32
CA VAL A 100 0.16 10.35 -21.03
C VAL A 100 1.42 10.98 -20.44
N LEU A 101 1.94 12.04 -21.06
CA LEU A 101 3.13 12.74 -20.59
C LEU A 101 2.90 13.38 -19.21
N LEU A 102 1.73 13.97 -18.99
CA LEU A 102 1.35 14.50 -17.67
C LEU A 102 1.36 13.41 -16.61
N GLY A 103 0.68 12.31 -16.86
CA GLY A 103 0.64 11.18 -15.94
C GLY A 103 2.02 10.58 -15.66
N ALA A 104 2.83 10.41 -16.71
CA ALA A 104 4.21 9.92 -16.57
C ALA A 104 5.06 10.86 -15.70
N SER A 105 4.84 12.18 -15.79
CA SER A 105 5.54 13.18 -14.97
C SER A 105 5.22 13.10 -13.47
N PHE A 106 4.10 12.47 -13.13
CA PHE A 106 3.67 12.20 -11.75
C PHE A 106 3.71 10.72 -11.40
N THR A 107 4.50 9.96 -12.13
CA THR A 107 4.73 8.54 -11.88
C THR A 107 6.16 8.32 -11.44
N HIS A 108 6.33 7.54 -10.37
CA HIS A 108 7.64 7.16 -9.86
C HIS A 108 7.74 5.64 -9.68
N GLU A 109 8.90 5.09 -10.01
CA GLU A 109 9.25 3.71 -9.72
C GLU A 109 10.02 3.65 -8.40
N PHE A 110 9.53 2.81 -7.47
CA PHE A 110 10.19 2.56 -6.19
C PHE A 110 10.76 1.15 -6.15
N ALA A 111 12.04 1.03 -5.90
CA ALA A 111 12.65 -0.26 -5.56
C ALA A 111 12.16 -0.68 -4.17
N VAL A 112 11.47 -1.83 -4.09
CA VAL A 112 10.84 -2.27 -2.83
C VAL A 112 11.82 -2.88 -1.84
N GLU A 113 12.97 -3.36 -2.33
CA GLU A 113 14.01 -4.01 -1.52
C GLU A 113 15.44 -3.67 -1.98
N GLY A 114 15.62 -2.47 -2.56
CA GLY A 114 16.90 -2.08 -3.17
C GLY A 114 18.04 -1.86 -2.18
N ALA A 115 17.77 -1.62 -0.90
CA ALA A 115 18.78 -1.31 0.10
C ALA A 115 19.12 -2.49 1.01
N ALA A 116 18.11 -3.23 1.49
CA ALA A 116 18.32 -4.35 2.40
C ALA A 116 17.12 -5.31 2.44
N LEU A 117 17.39 -6.54 2.88
CA LEU A 117 16.40 -7.51 3.36
C LEU A 117 16.71 -7.84 4.82
N CYS A 118 15.69 -7.85 5.67
CA CYS A 118 15.86 -8.13 7.10
C CYS A 118 14.62 -8.75 7.73
N ASN A 119 14.73 -9.13 9.00
CA ASN A 119 13.66 -9.57 9.88
C ASN A 119 12.76 -10.68 9.30
N PRO A 120 13.31 -11.80 8.80
CA PRO A 120 12.51 -12.87 8.24
C PRO A 120 11.64 -13.54 9.32
N SER A 121 10.46 -14.01 8.90
CA SER A 121 9.61 -14.90 9.68
C SER A 121 9.14 -16.05 8.80
N VAL A 122 9.19 -17.27 9.31
CA VAL A 122 8.94 -18.49 8.53
C VAL A 122 7.86 -19.32 9.19
N VAL A 123 6.95 -19.84 8.36
CA VAL A 123 5.93 -20.84 8.73
C VAL A 123 5.87 -21.92 7.68
N LEU A 124 5.15 -22.99 7.97
CA LEU A 124 4.80 -23.98 6.95
C LEU A 124 3.92 -23.32 5.87
N HIS A 125 4.20 -23.63 4.60
CA HIS A 125 3.31 -23.22 3.53
C HIS A 125 1.96 -23.95 3.69
N PRO A 126 0.81 -23.28 3.52
CA PRO A 126 -0.49 -23.95 3.66
C PRO A 126 -0.70 -25.10 2.67
N ASP A 127 -0.13 -24.97 1.47
CA ASP A 127 -0.15 -26.02 0.45
C ASP A 127 1.17 -26.81 0.53
N GLN A 128 1.12 -28.00 1.10
CA GLN A 128 2.28 -28.88 1.23
C GLN A 128 2.37 -29.82 0.02
N PRO A 129 3.58 -30.06 -0.53
CA PRO A 129 3.77 -31.05 -1.58
C PRO A 129 3.64 -32.50 -1.06
N ASP A 130 3.24 -33.41 -1.96
CA ASP A 130 3.06 -34.84 -1.63
C ASP A 130 4.34 -35.67 -1.87
N ASP A 131 5.45 -35.04 -2.17
CA ASP A 131 6.71 -35.69 -2.57
C ASP A 131 7.70 -35.93 -1.41
N GLY A 132 7.28 -35.65 -0.20
CA GLY A 132 8.10 -35.80 1.01
C GLY A 132 8.99 -34.59 1.33
N THR A 133 8.94 -33.53 0.53
CA THR A 133 9.54 -32.23 0.88
C THR A 133 8.59 -31.42 1.75
N VAL A 134 9.13 -30.43 2.47
CA VAL A 134 8.34 -29.51 3.30
C VAL A 134 8.42 -28.12 2.66
N ALA A 135 7.29 -27.56 2.25
CA ALA A 135 7.22 -26.21 1.73
C ALA A 135 7.13 -25.19 2.89
N LEU A 136 7.88 -24.11 2.75
CA LEU A 136 7.96 -23.01 3.70
C LEU A 136 7.49 -21.71 3.06
N LEU A 137 6.80 -20.89 3.84
CA LEU A 137 6.47 -19.51 3.50
C LEU A 137 7.25 -18.58 4.43
N MET A 138 7.99 -17.66 3.85
CA MET A 138 8.80 -16.69 4.58
C MET A 138 8.32 -15.28 4.26
N SER A 139 8.10 -14.46 5.28
CA SER A 139 8.01 -13.01 5.13
C SER A 139 9.39 -12.40 5.30
N VAL A 140 9.69 -11.36 4.53
CA VAL A 140 10.93 -10.58 4.65
C VAL A 140 10.59 -9.09 4.60
N ARG A 141 11.23 -8.30 5.45
CA ARG A 141 11.16 -6.85 5.38
C ARG A 141 12.15 -6.38 4.32
N GLY A 142 11.64 -5.80 3.24
CA GLY A 142 12.44 -5.12 2.23
C GLY A 142 12.57 -3.65 2.58
N ILE A 143 13.80 -3.10 2.58
CA ILE A 143 14.04 -1.68 2.69
C ILE A 143 14.32 -1.15 1.30
N GLY A 144 13.42 -0.30 0.83
CA GLY A 144 13.45 0.25 -0.50
C GLY A 144 13.91 1.69 -0.56
N GLU A 145 13.61 2.34 -1.66
CA GLU A 145 13.91 3.74 -1.89
C GLU A 145 13.26 4.65 -0.85
N GLY A 146 13.96 5.70 -0.43
CA GLY A 146 13.51 6.62 0.62
C GLY A 146 13.43 5.99 2.02
N HIS A 147 14.14 4.89 2.25
CA HIS A 147 14.10 4.09 3.49
C HIS A 147 12.70 3.55 3.86
N ARG A 148 11.77 3.56 2.90
CA ARG A 148 10.43 3.02 3.12
C ARG A 148 10.49 1.50 3.05
N SER A 149 10.07 0.84 4.12
CA SER A 149 10.05 -0.61 4.18
C SER A 149 8.69 -1.19 3.84
N SER A 150 8.70 -2.36 3.22
CA SER A 150 7.55 -3.17 2.84
C SER A 150 7.78 -4.61 3.23
N ILE A 151 6.73 -5.44 3.21
CA ILE A 151 6.84 -6.86 3.48
C ILE A 151 6.67 -7.64 2.18
N GLY A 152 7.72 -8.34 1.78
CA GLY A 152 7.69 -9.30 0.68
C GLY A 152 7.65 -10.73 1.18
N PHE A 153 7.44 -11.67 0.27
CA PHE A 153 7.35 -13.08 0.58
C PHE A 153 8.34 -13.89 -0.24
N ARG A 154 8.77 -15.03 0.30
CA ARG A 154 9.60 -16.04 -0.34
C ARG A 154 9.02 -17.42 -0.08
N VAL A 155 9.21 -18.32 -1.03
CA VAL A 155 8.88 -19.74 -0.86
C VAL A 155 10.18 -20.52 -0.75
N GLY A 156 10.26 -21.35 0.26
CA GLY A 156 11.38 -22.25 0.47
C GLY A 156 10.92 -23.70 0.55
N HIS A 157 11.86 -24.62 0.46
CA HIS A 157 11.63 -26.05 0.61
C HIS A 157 12.71 -26.67 1.47
N VAL A 158 12.31 -27.66 2.25
CA VAL A 158 13.23 -28.54 2.97
C VAL A 158 13.10 -29.94 2.37
N ASP A 159 14.21 -30.48 1.89
CA ASP A 159 14.24 -31.84 1.35
C ASP A 159 14.29 -32.92 2.44
N ALA A 160 14.24 -34.19 2.04
CA ALA A 160 14.26 -35.32 2.97
C ALA A 160 15.57 -35.44 3.76
N GLU A 161 16.66 -34.91 3.25
CA GLU A 161 17.99 -34.87 3.85
C GLU A 161 18.18 -33.66 4.79
N GLY A 162 17.19 -32.76 4.86
CA GLY A 162 17.22 -31.53 5.65
C GLY A 162 17.90 -30.36 4.94
N GLY A 163 18.16 -30.48 3.63
CA GLY A 163 18.65 -29.39 2.79
C GLY A 163 17.57 -28.35 2.60
N VAL A 164 17.92 -27.07 2.79
CA VAL A 164 16.99 -25.96 2.65
C VAL A 164 17.29 -25.19 1.37
N THR A 165 16.27 -24.85 0.62
CA THR A 165 16.35 -23.98 -0.54
C THR A 165 15.33 -22.87 -0.45
N VAL A 166 15.64 -21.68 -0.97
CA VAL A 166 14.69 -20.56 -1.08
C VAL A 166 14.69 -20.10 -2.53
N ALA A 167 13.50 -20.06 -3.12
CA ALA A 167 13.33 -19.61 -4.49
C ALA A 167 13.55 -18.09 -4.60
N ALA A 168 14.12 -17.66 -5.71
CA ALA A 168 14.14 -16.24 -6.05
C ALA A 168 12.70 -15.72 -6.20
N PRO A 169 12.43 -14.49 -5.77
CA PRO A 169 11.11 -13.90 -5.96
C PRO A 169 10.84 -13.63 -7.45
N GLY A 170 9.55 -13.55 -7.81
CA GLY A 170 9.17 -13.09 -9.14
C GLY A 170 9.70 -11.66 -9.40
N PRO A 171 10.08 -11.34 -10.64
CA PRO A 171 10.71 -10.07 -10.99
C PRO A 171 9.75 -8.87 -10.87
N SER A 172 8.46 -9.14 -10.98
CA SER A 172 7.41 -8.09 -11.01
C SER A 172 6.64 -8.07 -9.68
N PRO A 173 6.92 -7.12 -8.80
CA PRO A 173 6.17 -6.98 -7.56
C PRO A 173 4.70 -6.65 -7.81
N VAL A 174 3.80 -7.37 -7.12
CA VAL A 174 2.36 -7.17 -7.19
C VAL A 174 1.89 -6.55 -5.87
N LEU A 175 1.30 -5.36 -5.97
CA LEU A 175 0.68 -4.69 -4.82
C LEU A 175 -0.71 -5.25 -4.55
N ALA A 176 -1.05 -5.29 -3.28
CA ALA A 176 -2.42 -5.58 -2.88
C ALA A 176 -3.36 -4.43 -3.21
N GLY A 177 -4.56 -4.75 -3.65
CA GLY A 177 -5.68 -3.80 -3.64
C GLY A 177 -6.20 -3.61 -2.22
N ALA A 178 -6.40 -2.36 -1.79
CA ALA A 178 -7.07 -2.08 -0.52
C ALA A 178 -8.58 -2.29 -0.67
N LEU A 179 -9.17 -2.97 0.29
CA LEU A 179 -10.62 -3.13 0.43
C LEU A 179 -11.09 -2.42 1.69
N PRO A 180 -12.37 -2.01 1.73
CA PRO A 180 -13.00 -1.53 2.97
C PRO A 180 -12.74 -2.48 4.12
N GLY A 181 -12.50 -1.94 5.31
CA GLY A 181 -12.22 -2.72 6.49
C GLY A 181 -13.38 -3.67 6.84
N ARG A 182 -13.04 -4.81 7.40
CA ARG A 182 -13.96 -5.64 8.18
C ARG A 182 -13.37 -5.70 9.58
N HIS A 183 -14.12 -5.20 10.53
CA HIS A 183 -13.67 -4.98 11.88
C HIS A 183 -14.29 -6.01 12.82
N HIS A 184 -13.53 -6.45 13.82
CA HIS A 184 -14.05 -7.26 14.90
C HIS A 184 -14.36 -6.38 16.11
N ARG A 185 -15.59 -6.44 16.61
CA ARG A 185 -16.06 -5.67 17.76
C ARG A 185 -15.13 -5.81 18.97
N SER A 186 -14.68 -7.01 19.26
CA SER A 186 -13.76 -7.28 20.38
C SER A 186 -12.41 -6.56 20.30
N VAL A 187 -11.93 -6.22 19.11
CA VAL A 187 -10.71 -5.43 18.92
C VAL A 187 -10.96 -3.97 19.33
N PHE A 188 -12.07 -3.41 18.88
CA PHE A 188 -12.48 -2.05 19.24
C PHE A 188 -12.80 -1.90 20.73
N GLU A 189 -13.51 -2.86 21.32
CA GLU A 189 -13.81 -2.88 22.75
C GLU A 189 -12.53 -2.86 23.59
N ARG A 190 -11.56 -3.71 23.25
CA ARG A 190 -10.28 -3.77 23.96
C ARG A 190 -9.52 -2.46 23.84
N TRP A 191 -9.37 -1.96 22.62
CA TRP A 191 -8.56 -0.77 22.35
C TRP A 191 -9.16 0.48 23.00
N LEU A 192 -10.48 0.70 22.87
CA LEU A 192 -11.17 1.81 23.51
C LEU A 192 -11.18 1.69 25.03
N GLY A 193 -11.26 0.47 25.57
CA GLY A 193 -11.20 0.23 27.01
C GLY A 193 -9.83 0.53 27.62
N GLU A 194 -8.75 0.23 26.89
CA GLU A 194 -7.37 0.48 27.35
C GLU A 194 -6.97 1.96 27.31
N GLN A 195 -7.43 2.68 26.29
CA GLN A 195 -6.96 4.04 26.03
C GLN A 195 -7.79 5.15 26.68
N HIS A 196 -9.09 5.02 26.82
CA HIS A 196 -9.94 6.20 26.96
C HIS A 196 -10.93 6.18 28.14
N GLY A 197 -11.02 5.12 28.94
CA GLY A 197 -11.87 5.08 30.14
C GLY A 197 -13.35 5.47 29.94
N GLY A 198 -13.77 5.74 28.69
CA GLY A 198 -15.09 6.23 28.33
C GLY A 198 -16.04 5.10 27.93
N HIS A 199 -16.34 4.20 28.85
CA HIS A 199 -17.14 2.99 28.56
C HIS A 199 -18.51 3.29 27.97
N ASP A 200 -19.19 4.37 28.40
CA ASP A 200 -20.55 4.68 27.95
C ASP A 200 -20.64 5.04 26.46
N ASN A 201 -19.70 5.87 25.96
CA ASN A 201 -19.70 6.27 24.55
C ASN A 201 -19.23 5.12 23.66
N ALA A 202 -18.23 4.35 24.11
CA ALA A 202 -17.76 3.16 23.39
C ALA A 202 -18.87 2.11 23.27
N ALA A 203 -19.57 1.80 24.38
CA ALA A 203 -20.72 0.90 24.38
C ALA A 203 -21.85 1.40 23.47
N PHE A 204 -22.15 2.69 23.47
CA PHE A 204 -23.18 3.27 22.58
C PHE A 204 -22.86 3.02 21.09
N VAL A 205 -21.60 3.11 20.71
CA VAL A 205 -21.16 2.84 19.33
C VAL A 205 -21.15 1.34 19.04
N LEU A 206 -20.58 0.54 19.94
CA LEU A 206 -20.22 -0.85 19.65
C LEU A 206 -21.33 -1.87 19.95
N ASP A 207 -22.13 -1.68 21.00
CA ASP A 207 -23.15 -2.66 21.41
C ASP A 207 -24.18 -2.99 20.30
N PRO A 208 -24.63 -2.01 19.48
CA PRO A 208 -25.57 -2.30 18.40
C PRO A 208 -24.93 -2.95 17.17
N LEU A 209 -23.60 -2.98 17.09
CA LEU A 209 -22.89 -3.56 15.94
C LEU A 209 -22.80 -5.09 16.07
N PRO A 210 -22.84 -5.82 14.97
CA PRO A 210 -22.54 -7.27 14.97
C PRO A 210 -21.09 -7.53 15.40
N ASP A 211 -20.75 -8.79 15.69
CA ASP A 211 -19.37 -9.15 16.05
C ASP A 211 -18.33 -8.83 14.97
N VAL A 212 -18.77 -8.84 13.71
CA VAL A 212 -17.98 -8.40 12.55
C VAL A 212 -18.80 -7.37 11.78
N PHE A 213 -18.28 -6.18 11.63
CA PHE A 213 -18.93 -5.05 10.97
C PHE A 213 -17.99 -4.39 9.94
N ASP A 214 -18.55 -3.54 9.08
CA ASP A 214 -17.82 -2.77 8.08
C ASP A 214 -17.75 -1.28 8.41
N ASP A 215 -16.98 -0.54 7.59
CA ASP A 215 -16.80 0.92 7.75
C ASP A 215 -18.12 1.69 7.69
N ALA A 216 -19.08 1.26 6.87
CA ALA A 216 -20.35 1.95 6.72
C ALA A 216 -21.22 1.81 7.98
N GLN A 217 -21.29 0.60 8.54
CA GLN A 217 -22.00 0.33 9.80
C GLN A 217 -21.39 1.11 10.97
N LEU A 218 -20.05 1.17 11.02
CA LEU A 218 -19.34 1.94 12.04
C LEU A 218 -19.60 3.44 11.89
N ALA A 219 -19.52 3.98 10.67
CA ALA A 219 -19.75 5.39 10.39
C ALA A 219 -21.17 5.83 10.81
N GLU A 220 -22.18 4.99 10.57
CA GLU A 220 -23.55 5.24 11.02
C GLU A 220 -23.63 5.38 12.55
N ARG A 221 -22.95 4.50 13.29
CA ARG A 221 -22.93 4.53 14.76
C ARG A 221 -22.17 5.73 15.32
N VAL A 222 -21.05 6.10 14.69
CA VAL A 222 -20.28 7.30 15.03
C VAL A 222 -21.10 8.58 14.79
N ALA A 223 -21.81 8.67 13.66
CA ALA A 223 -22.71 9.78 13.36
C ALA A 223 -23.87 9.87 14.37
N ALA A 224 -24.42 8.74 14.80
CA ALA A 224 -25.44 8.72 15.85
C ALA A 224 -24.91 9.21 17.20
N LEU A 225 -23.66 8.86 17.57
CA LEU A 225 -23.02 9.38 18.78
C LEU A 225 -22.79 10.88 18.68
N ASP A 226 -22.32 11.40 17.56
CA ASP A 226 -22.10 12.82 17.34
C ASP A 226 -23.39 13.63 17.43
N ALA A 227 -24.47 13.12 16.84
CA ALA A 227 -25.82 13.73 16.94
C ALA A 227 -26.38 13.75 18.38
N ASP A 228 -26.03 12.76 19.21
CA ASP A 228 -26.46 12.65 20.61
C ASP A 228 -25.51 13.39 21.58
N ALA A 229 -24.40 13.94 21.10
CA ALA A 229 -23.36 14.61 21.90
C ALA A 229 -23.90 15.80 22.73
N ALA A 230 -25.04 16.38 22.34
CA ALA A 230 -25.68 17.47 23.10
C ALA A 230 -26.25 17.00 24.47
N THR A 231 -26.44 15.68 24.66
CA THR A 231 -27.08 15.11 25.86
C THR A 231 -26.14 14.23 26.68
N ARG A 232 -24.94 13.92 26.16
CA ARG A 232 -23.98 13.02 26.78
C ARG A 232 -22.66 13.71 27.14
N ARG A 233 -21.73 12.93 27.73
CA ARG A 233 -20.36 13.38 27.97
C ARG A 233 -19.67 13.69 26.62
N PRO A 234 -18.63 14.54 26.61
CA PRO A 234 -17.88 14.86 25.39
C PRO A 234 -17.54 13.59 24.61
N SER A 235 -18.03 13.52 23.39
CA SER A 235 -17.85 12.33 22.50
C SER A 235 -16.60 12.42 21.63
N GLY A 236 -15.99 13.60 21.54
CA GLY A 236 -14.89 13.88 20.60
C GLY A 236 -13.71 12.92 20.72
N ASP A 237 -13.29 12.60 21.95
CA ASP A 237 -12.17 11.69 22.17
C ASP A 237 -12.52 10.25 21.72
N THR A 238 -13.74 9.80 21.97
CA THR A 238 -14.20 8.47 21.51
C THR A 238 -14.28 8.41 19.98
N ILE A 239 -14.82 9.46 19.36
CA ILE A 239 -14.93 9.57 17.90
C ILE A 239 -13.53 9.58 17.27
N ALA A 240 -12.63 10.40 17.80
CA ALA A 240 -11.24 10.45 17.31
C ALA A 240 -10.54 9.08 17.43
N ALA A 241 -10.70 8.42 18.56
CA ALA A 241 -10.15 7.10 18.80
C ALA A 241 -10.70 6.01 17.86
N VAL A 242 -12.02 6.04 17.61
CA VAL A 242 -12.64 5.13 16.63
C VAL A 242 -12.09 5.37 15.23
N HIS A 243 -11.96 6.62 14.80
CA HIS A 243 -11.37 6.96 13.49
C HIS A 243 -9.91 6.52 13.39
N GLU A 244 -9.11 6.76 14.44
CA GLU A 244 -7.71 6.31 14.47
C GLU A 244 -7.58 4.81 14.28
N LEU A 245 -8.38 4.00 14.98
CA LEU A 245 -8.38 2.56 14.84
C LEU A 245 -8.90 2.11 13.47
N THR A 246 -9.92 2.77 12.93
CA THR A 246 -10.44 2.50 11.59
C THR A 246 -9.38 2.76 10.52
N ASP A 247 -8.71 3.90 10.60
CA ASP A 247 -7.65 4.30 9.66
C ASP A 247 -6.42 3.35 9.74
N ALA A 248 -6.19 2.73 10.91
CA ALA A 248 -5.15 1.74 11.11
C ALA A 248 -5.54 0.33 10.65
N SER A 249 -6.83 0.09 10.38
CA SER A 249 -7.38 -1.24 10.10
C SER A 249 -7.88 -1.31 8.66
N TYR A 250 -7.20 -2.06 7.83
CA TYR A 250 -7.61 -2.27 6.45
C TYR A 250 -7.39 -3.72 6.03
N ARG A 251 -8.03 -4.13 4.97
CA ARG A 251 -7.88 -5.44 4.36
C ARG A 251 -7.25 -5.29 2.98
N VAL A 252 -6.34 -6.18 2.66
CA VAL A 252 -5.72 -6.22 1.34
C VAL A 252 -6.07 -7.51 0.61
N VAL A 253 -6.19 -7.41 -0.70
CA VAL A 253 -6.42 -8.56 -1.59
C VAL A 253 -5.43 -8.48 -2.73
N PHE A 254 -4.79 -9.61 -2.99
CA PHE A 254 -3.93 -9.78 -4.16
C PHE A 254 -4.69 -10.44 -5.30
N ASP A 255 -4.27 -10.19 -6.53
CA ASP A 255 -4.74 -10.97 -7.68
C ASP A 255 -4.47 -12.46 -7.38
N PRO A 256 -5.49 -13.32 -7.40
CA PRO A 256 -5.32 -14.74 -7.10
C PRO A 256 -4.38 -15.46 -8.08
N ARG A 257 -4.14 -14.89 -9.26
CA ARG A 257 -3.20 -15.41 -10.25
C ARG A 257 -1.75 -15.07 -9.93
N SER A 258 -1.51 -14.09 -9.05
CA SER A 258 -0.16 -13.72 -8.65
C SER A 258 0.46 -14.81 -7.76
N HIS A 259 1.73 -15.13 -8.02
CA HIS A 259 2.48 -16.02 -7.15
C HIS A 259 2.79 -15.31 -5.82
N VAL A 260 2.82 -16.04 -4.71
CA VAL A 260 3.02 -15.44 -3.37
C VAL A 260 4.34 -14.66 -3.28
N SER A 261 5.40 -15.11 -3.97
CA SER A 261 6.70 -14.43 -3.97
C SER A 261 6.74 -13.12 -4.75
N GLU A 262 5.71 -12.83 -5.55
CA GLU A 262 5.54 -11.54 -6.24
C GLU A 262 4.82 -10.52 -5.35
N ARG A 263 4.06 -10.99 -4.36
CA ARG A 263 3.20 -10.15 -3.53
C ARG A 263 4.00 -9.28 -2.57
N ILE A 264 3.60 -8.02 -2.48
CA ILE A 264 4.18 -7.03 -1.57
C ILE A 264 3.07 -6.36 -0.76
N LEU A 265 3.18 -6.43 0.57
CA LEU A 265 2.42 -5.55 1.45
C LEU A 265 3.17 -4.21 1.50
N TRP A 266 2.54 -3.21 0.92
CA TRP A 266 3.06 -1.84 0.87
C TRP A 266 2.33 -0.96 1.86
N PRO A 267 3.02 -0.06 2.57
CA PRO A 267 2.39 0.89 3.50
C PRO A 267 1.21 1.61 2.86
N SER A 268 0.03 1.51 3.46
CA SER A 268 -1.21 2.05 2.91
C SER A 268 -1.97 2.94 3.89
N SER A 269 -1.68 2.83 5.19
CA SER A 269 -2.29 3.65 6.24
C SER A 269 -1.39 4.82 6.66
N ARG A 270 -1.97 5.80 7.36
CA ARG A 270 -1.21 6.93 7.94
C ARG A 270 -0.19 6.46 8.99
N HIS A 271 -0.47 5.36 9.69
CA HIS A 271 0.42 4.78 10.70
C HIS A 271 1.64 4.08 10.09
N GLU A 272 1.58 3.76 8.80
CA GLU A 272 2.65 3.07 8.06
C GLU A 272 3.50 4.02 7.20
N GLN A 273 3.38 5.33 7.38
CA GLN A 273 4.07 6.33 6.53
C GLN A 273 5.59 6.14 6.50
N HIS A 274 6.16 5.61 7.60
CA HIS A 274 7.59 5.31 7.70
C HIS A 274 7.95 3.89 7.26
N GLY A 275 6.98 3.10 6.82
CA GLY A 275 7.15 1.73 6.38
C GLY A 275 6.51 0.69 7.31
N MET A 276 6.47 -0.54 6.86
CA MET A 276 6.01 -1.70 7.63
C MET A 276 7.22 -2.41 8.25
N GLU A 277 7.13 -2.72 9.54
CA GLU A 277 8.24 -3.32 10.27
C GLU A 277 7.85 -4.66 10.87
N ASP A 278 8.85 -5.53 10.97
CA ASP A 278 8.87 -6.75 11.81
C ASP A 278 7.61 -7.63 11.73
N ALA A 279 7.09 -7.83 10.51
CA ALA A 279 5.98 -8.76 10.31
C ALA A 279 6.36 -10.16 10.80
N ARG A 280 5.46 -10.78 11.57
CA ARG A 280 5.60 -12.14 12.08
C ARG A 280 4.34 -12.92 11.72
N PHE A 281 4.56 -14.15 11.25
CA PHE A 281 3.47 -15.10 11.16
C PHE A 281 3.09 -15.59 12.56
N VAL A 282 1.79 -15.78 12.77
CA VAL A 282 1.22 -16.38 13.98
C VAL A 282 0.26 -17.46 13.51
N GLU A 283 0.42 -18.69 14.06
CA GLU A 283 -0.48 -19.83 13.87
C GLU A 283 -1.57 -19.86 14.93
#